data_ab4d1ec4b226a7d46cc626e199ddd19a
#
_entry.id   ab4d1ec4b226a7d46cc626e199ddd19a
#
_cell.length_a   1.000
_cell.length_b   1.000
_cell.length_c   1.000
_cell.angle_alpha   90.00
_cell.angle_beta   90.00
_cell.angle_gamma   90.00
#
_symmetry.space_group_name_H-M   'P 1'
#
loop_
_entity.id
_entity.type
_entity.pdbx_description
1 polymer ?
#
loop_
_entity_poly.entity_id
_entity_poly.type
_entity_poly.pdbx_seq_one_letter_code
_entity_poly.pdbx_strand_id
1 'polypeptide(L)'
;MKNKIKYLLIPFVLLASLYVGCQKDDYELGDLTAPSNLVIETQIQGQDASNPNGDGSGNVSITVSANNAMTYKIGYRNVTNLSDDALEMTTIASGTTTRKFTDQGVQTYRITVIAYGKGGTSSVITKEVTVLSLFDPGEQVITSLTNNSSKTWVVNKDIPGHFGVGPWDQGSYGPDWWAASINEKVACCNCFYTARFTFNKVGNAFSIDVATPDGAFTKTGDLASIPGIPASGDEGCYSYAGGSSSFAFVPSSVSPSNDTVQTTGAAILLGGSGTFIGYGALKKEFEILEITENSMYLRVQGTEPGNAWYLRLVPVQ
;
A
#
# COMPACT_ATOMS: atom_id res chain seq x y z
N MET A 1 54.23 -55.36 32.66
CA MET A 1 53.03 -55.63 31.88
C MET A 1 51.88 -54.63 32.09
N LYS A 2 51.93 -53.62 32.98
CA LYS A 2 50.83 -52.65 33.24
C LYS A 2 50.78 -51.46 32.34
N ASN A 3 51.86 -51.12 31.60
CA ASN A 3 51.88 -49.86 30.77
C ASN A 3 51.46 -50.04 29.30
N LYS A 4 51.42 -51.26 28.79
CA LYS A 4 51.01 -51.54 27.39
C LYS A 4 49.48 -51.50 27.19
N ILE A 5 48.71 -51.73 28.25
CA ILE A 5 47.22 -51.70 28.17
C ILE A 5 46.69 -50.30 28.08
N LYS A 6 47.36 -49.25 28.62
CA LYS A 6 46.93 -47.87 28.56
C LYS A 6 47.02 -47.31 27.18
N TYR A 7 47.95 -47.72 26.34
CA TYR A 7 48.11 -47.20 24.96
C TYR A 7 47.17 -47.89 23.95
N LEU A 8 46.62 -49.04 24.31
CA LEU A 8 45.67 -49.74 23.45
C LEU A 8 44.22 -49.23 23.62
N LEU A 9 43.90 -48.67 24.81
CA LEU A 9 42.57 -48.15 25.09
C LEU A 9 42.32 -46.77 24.49
N ILE A 10 43.36 -45.94 24.29
CA ILE A 10 43.26 -44.62 23.75
C ILE A 10 42.79 -44.61 22.26
N PRO A 11 43.37 -45.44 21.37
CA PRO A 11 42.89 -45.47 19.97
C PRO A 11 41.50 -46.13 19.85
N PHE A 12 41.10 -46.99 20.77
CA PHE A 12 39.77 -47.59 20.73
C PHE A 12 38.67 -46.63 21.17
N VAL A 13 38.94 -45.76 22.13
CA VAL A 13 38.02 -44.67 22.53
C VAL A 13 37.95 -43.62 21.45
N LEU A 14 39.03 -43.26 20.76
CA LEU A 14 39.03 -42.35 19.63
C LEU A 14 38.28 -42.92 18.40
N LEU A 15 38.37 -44.25 18.18
CA LEU A 15 37.62 -44.90 17.11
C LEU A 15 36.13 -45.00 17.42
N ALA A 16 35.74 -45.18 18.69
CA ALA A 16 34.35 -45.22 19.12
C ALA A 16 33.66 -43.83 19.05
N SER A 17 34.41 -42.73 19.23
CA SER A 17 33.87 -41.38 19.09
C SER A 17 33.61 -40.98 17.64
N LEU A 18 34.17 -41.66 16.64
CA LEU A 18 33.88 -41.41 15.22
C LEU A 18 32.56 -42.04 14.75
N TYR A 19 31.97 -42.92 15.53
CA TYR A 19 30.66 -43.52 15.20
C TYR A 19 29.46 -42.79 15.81
N VAL A 20 29.67 -41.76 16.64
CA VAL A 20 28.58 -40.98 17.26
C VAL A 20 28.26 -39.71 16.44
N GLY A 21 29.01 -39.45 15.38
CA GLY A 21 28.79 -38.29 14.53
C GLY A 21 27.93 -38.61 13.31
N CYS A 22 26.77 -38.09 13.25
CA CYS A 22 25.72 -38.12 12.20
C CYS A 22 24.63 -39.16 12.46
N GLN A 23 23.85 -38.97 13.51
CA GLN A 23 22.45 -39.32 13.38
C GLN A 23 21.85 -38.35 12.34
N LYS A 24 21.51 -38.90 11.19
CA LYS A 24 20.73 -38.20 10.20
C LYS A 24 19.32 -38.09 10.80
N ASP A 25 19.01 -36.94 11.37
CA ASP A 25 17.63 -36.66 11.74
C ASP A 25 16.84 -36.58 10.42
N ASP A 26 16.16 -37.69 10.10
CA ASP A 26 15.20 -37.70 9.01
C ASP A 26 14.00 -36.82 9.44
N TYR A 27 14.07 -35.52 9.13
CA TYR A 27 12.96 -34.64 9.31
C TYR A 27 11.89 -34.99 8.28
N GLU A 28 10.91 -35.74 8.69
CA GLU A 28 9.69 -35.92 7.90
C GLU A 28 8.85 -34.63 8.00
N LEU A 29 8.49 -34.07 6.87
CA LEU A 29 7.63 -32.87 6.80
C LEU A 29 6.22 -33.11 7.39
N GLY A 30 5.92 -34.34 7.81
CA GLY A 30 4.57 -34.74 8.21
C GLY A 30 3.58 -34.69 7.06
N ASP A 31 2.31 -34.93 7.35
CA ASP A 31 1.27 -34.91 6.33
C ASP A 31 1.11 -33.49 5.75
N LEU A 32 1.43 -33.34 4.46
CA LEU A 32 1.26 -32.09 3.69
C LEU A 32 -0.20 -31.98 3.23
N THR A 33 -1.10 -31.73 4.17
CA THR A 33 -2.51 -31.56 3.88
C THR A 33 -2.79 -30.11 3.49
N ALA A 34 -3.36 -29.89 2.30
CA ALA A 34 -3.78 -28.57 1.87
C ALA A 34 -4.89 -28.01 2.78
N PRO A 35 -4.97 -26.70 2.97
CA PRO A 35 -6.08 -26.08 3.68
C PRO A 35 -7.43 -26.51 3.12
N SER A 36 -8.41 -26.77 3.99
CA SER A 36 -9.74 -27.23 3.63
C SER A 36 -10.83 -26.44 4.36
N ASN A 37 -12.08 -26.59 3.91
CA ASN A 37 -13.23 -25.86 4.47
C ASN A 37 -13.00 -24.33 4.53
N LEU A 38 -12.50 -23.78 3.43
CA LEU A 38 -12.30 -22.34 3.30
C LEU A 38 -13.65 -21.63 3.31
N VAL A 39 -13.76 -20.61 4.16
CA VAL A 39 -14.95 -19.76 4.25
C VAL A 39 -14.51 -18.29 4.21
N ILE A 40 -15.25 -17.48 3.45
CA ILE A 40 -15.16 -16.02 3.48
C ILE A 40 -16.49 -15.49 4.01
N GLU A 41 -16.46 -14.85 5.17
CA GLU A 41 -17.59 -14.09 5.71
C GLU A 41 -17.35 -12.61 5.47
N THR A 42 -18.43 -11.88 5.11
CA THR A 42 -18.38 -10.44 4.85
C THR A 42 -19.49 -9.76 5.60
N GLN A 43 -19.17 -8.64 6.24
CA GLN A 43 -20.13 -7.77 6.90
C GLN A 43 -19.97 -6.36 6.37
N ILE A 44 -20.96 -5.86 5.62
CA ILE A 44 -20.96 -4.51 5.08
C ILE A 44 -21.44 -3.57 6.17
N GLN A 45 -20.73 -2.46 6.37
CA GLN A 45 -21.11 -1.46 7.37
C GLN A 45 -22.49 -0.87 7.03
N GLY A 46 -23.38 -0.79 8.02
CA GLY A 46 -24.73 -0.25 7.85
C GLY A 46 -25.66 -1.11 6.99
N GLN A 47 -25.30 -2.37 6.70
CA GLN A 47 -26.17 -3.29 5.95
C GLN A 47 -27.36 -3.73 6.79
N ASP A 48 -28.54 -3.51 6.25
CA ASP A 48 -29.83 -3.97 6.80
C ASP A 48 -30.84 -4.24 5.66
N ALA A 49 -32.08 -4.55 5.99
CA ALA A 49 -33.12 -4.82 5.00
C ALA A 49 -33.46 -3.61 4.10
N SER A 50 -33.27 -2.39 4.59
CA SER A 50 -33.49 -1.14 3.85
C SER A 50 -32.27 -0.70 3.06
N ASN A 51 -31.06 -1.08 3.52
CA ASN A 51 -29.78 -0.74 2.97
C ASN A 51 -28.98 -2.02 2.64
N PRO A 52 -29.41 -2.84 1.66
CA PRO A 52 -28.81 -4.16 1.41
C PRO A 52 -27.34 -4.09 0.98
N ASN A 53 -26.87 -2.94 0.49
CA ASN A 53 -25.49 -2.71 0.06
C ASN A 53 -24.69 -1.81 1.02
N GLY A 54 -25.21 -1.57 2.25
CA GLY A 54 -24.57 -0.77 3.28
C GLY A 54 -24.98 0.70 3.29
N ASP A 55 -24.34 1.47 4.19
CA ASP A 55 -24.66 2.88 4.47
C ASP A 55 -24.00 3.89 3.50
N GLY A 56 -23.33 3.42 2.46
CA GLY A 56 -22.60 4.28 1.54
C GLY A 56 -21.15 4.55 1.93
N SER A 57 -20.70 4.08 3.07
CA SER A 57 -19.28 4.21 3.50
C SER A 57 -18.31 3.38 2.68
N GLY A 58 -18.80 2.33 2.02
CA GLY A 58 -17.97 1.36 1.31
C GLY A 58 -17.18 0.40 2.21
N ASN A 59 -17.36 0.45 3.53
CA ASN A 59 -16.59 -0.35 4.48
C ASN A 59 -17.14 -1.77 4.59
N VAL A 60 -16.25 -2.76 4.49
CA VAL A 60 -16.58 -4.18 4.63
C VAL A 60 -15.57 -4.85 5.56
N SER A 61 -16.08 -5.48 6.63
CA SER A 61 -15.29 -6.40 7.45
C SER A 61 -15.31 -7.78 6.82
N ILE A 62 -14.14 -8.41 6.73
CA ILE A 62 -13.95 -9.70 6.06
C ILE A 62 -13.27 -10.64 7.04
N THR A 63 -13.87 -11.80 7.25
CA THR A 63 -13.30 -12.88 8.06
C THR A 63 -13.09 -14.09 7.19
N VAL A 64 -11.90 -14.67 7.26
CA VAL A 64 -11.49 -15.85 6.52
C VAL A 64 -11.14 -16.94 7.51
N SER A 65 -11.64 -18.14 7.28
CA SER A 65 -11.29 -19.32 8.05
C SER A 65 -11.03 -20.53 7.16
N ALA A 66 -10.15 -21.40 7.59
CA ALA A 66 -9.89 -22.70 6.96
C ALA A 66 -9.25 -23.65 7.96
N ASN A 67 -9.46 -24.95 7.76
CA ASN A 67 -8.72 -25.98 8.47
C ASN A 67 -7.31 -26.09 7.89
N ASN A 68 -6.31 -26.32 8.74
CA ASN A 68 -4.90 -26.49 8.37
C ASN A 68 -4.24 -25.28 7.65
N ALA A 69 -4.84 -24.09 7.73
CA ALA A 69 -4.24 -22.86 7.22
C ALA A 69 -3.25 -22.28 8.25
N MET A 70 -2.13 -21.79 7.77
CA MET A 70 -1.12 -21.06 8.54
C MET A 70 -1.20 -19.55 8.29
N THR A 71 -1.56 -19.17 7.09
CA THR A 71 -1.69 -17.77 6.68
C THR A 71 -2.58 -17.66 5.44
N TYR A 72 -3.04 -16.44 5.16
CA TYR A 72 -3.88 -16.17 4.02
C TYR A 72 -3.31 -15.02 3.19
N LYS A 73 -3.57 -15.07 1.88
CA LYS A 73 -3.50 -13.88 1.02
C LYS A 73 -4.89 -13.56 0.49
N ILE A 74 -5.20 -12.28 0.42
CA ILE A 74 -6.47 -11.76 -0.06
C ILE A 74 -6.26 -10.73 -1.16
N GLY A 75 -7.09 -10.78 -2.20
CA GLY A 75 -7.11 -9.81 -3.28
C GLY A 75 -8.54 -9.45 -3.66
N TYR A 76 -8.70 -8.28 -4.28
CA TYR A 76 -10.00 -7.71 -4.62
C TYR A 76 -10.03 -7.25 -6.07
N ARG A 77 -11.13 -7.54 -6.78
CA ARG A 77 -11.36 -7.05 -8.14
C ARG A 77 -12.78 -6.52 -8.27
N ASN A 78 -12.94 -5.30 -8.80
CA ASN A 78 -14.24 -4.82 -9.22
C ASN A 78 -14.70 -5.64 -10.44
N VAL A 79 -15.88 -6.27 -10.36
CA VAL A 79 -16.45 -7.07 -11.45
C VAL A 79 -17.58 -6.34 -12.17
N THR A 80 -18.05 -5.21 -11.64
CA THR A 80 -18.98 -4.30 -12.34
C THR A 80 -18.23 -3.49 -13.39
N ASN A 81 -17.05 -2.97 -13.02
CA ASN A 81 -16.16 -2.24 -13.93
C ASN A 81 -14.87 -3.05 -14.05
N LEU A 82 -14.81 -3.98 -15.00
CA LEU A 82 -13.65 -4.84 -15.22
C LEU A 82 -12.45 -3.96 -15.63
N SER A 83 -11.43 -3.92 -14.79
CA SER A 83 -10.10 -3.47 -15.18
C SER A 83 -9.24 -4.71 -15.48
N ASP A 84 -8.33 -4.59 -16.46
CA ASP A 84 -7.36 -5.63 -16.79
C ASP A 84 -6.18 -5.68 -15.82
N ASP A 85 -6.23 -4.92 -14.72
CA ASP A 85 -5.19 -4.86 -13.72
C ASP A 85 -4.93 -6.21 -13.07
N ALA A 86 -3.67 -6.51 -12.83
CA ALA A 86 -3.26 -7.72 -12.13
C ALA A 86 -3.89 -7.74 -10.72
N LEU A 87 -4.38 -8.90 -10.29
CA LEU A 87 -4.93 -9.07 -8.95
C LEU A 87 -3.82 -8.99 -7.90
N GLU A 88 -3.73 -7.87 -7.21
CA GLU A 88 -2.79 -7.71 -6.10
C GLU A 88 -3.26 -8.50 -4.87
N MET A 89 -2.35 -9.29 -4.29
CA MET A 89 -2.61 -10.15 -3.14
C MET A 89 -1.87 -9.66 -1.91
N THR A 90 -2.60 -9.31 -0.86
CA THR A 90 -2.04 -8.89 0.44
C THR A 90 -2.10 -10.02 1.46
N THR A 91 -1.08 -10.16 2.29
CA THR A 91 -1.05 -11.16 3.37
C THR A 91 -1.88 -10.69 4.57
N ILE A 92 -2.74 -11.57 5.09
CA ILE A 92 -3.51 -11.38 6.32
C ILE A 92 -3.18 -12.51 7.31
N ALA A 93 -2.46 -12.19 8.39
CA ALA A 93 -1.99 -13.19 9.35
C ALA A 93 -3.11 -13.71 10.27
N SER A 94 -4.05 -12.82 10.66
CA SER A 94 -5.10 -13.13 11.63
C SER A 94 -6.39 -13.70 11.03
N GLY A 95 -6.48 -13.81 9.71
CA GLY A 95 -7.71 -14.20 9.02
C GLY A 95 -8.82 -13.14 9.03
N THR A 96 -8.59 -11.96 9.61
CA THR A 96 -9.52 -10.84 9.65
C THR A 96 -8.91 -9.60 9.04
N THR A 97 -9.69 -8.84 8.26
CA THR A 97 -9.29 -7.57 7.68
C THR A 97 -10.52 -6.69 7.44
N THR A 98 -10.30 -5.40 7.27
CA THR A 98 -11.32 -4.46 6.81
C THR A 98 -10.89 -3.87 5.48
N ARG A 99 -11.81 -3.78 4.53
CA ARG A 99 -11.59 -3.13 3.23
C ARG A 99 -12.62 -2.02 3.05
N LYS A 100 -12.15 -0.84 2.62
CA LYS A 100 -12.99 0.23 2.09
C LYS A 100 -13.03 0.12 0.58
N PHE A 101 -14.20 -0.13 0.01
CA PHE A 101 -14.44 -0.08 -1.43
C PHE A 101 -14.90 1.34 -1.79
N THR A 102 -14.32 1.93 -2.82
CA THR A 102 -14.38 3.38 -3.04
C THR A 102 -14.93 3.78 -4.40
N ASP A 103 -15.14 2.81 -5.31
CA ASP A 103 -15.77 3.10 -6.60
C ASP A 103 -17.23 3.53 -6.37
N GLN A 104 -17.59 4.66 -6.93
CA GLN A 104 -18.86 5.31 -6.66
C GLN A 104 -20.07 4.49 -7.12
N GLY A 105 -21.16 4.62 -6.40
CA GLY A 105 -22.41 3.92 -6.63
C GLY A 105 -22.40 2.49 -6.09
N VAL A 106 -23.29 1.67 -6.61
CA VAL A 106 -23.38 0.24 -6.26
C VAL A 106 -22.42 -0.54 -7.15
N GLN A 107 -21.43 -1.17 -6.54
CA GLN A 107 -20.40 -1.94 -7.22
C GLN A 107 -20.29 -3.34 -6.63
N THR A 108 -20.01 -4.33 -7.47
CA THR A 108 -19.75 -5.71 -7.06
C THR A 108 -18.26 -6.01 -7.16
N TYR A 109 -17.71 -6.56 -6.09
CA TYR A 109 -16.30 -6.92 -5.99
C TYR A 109 -16.16 -8.41 -5.75
N ARG A 110 -15.24 -9.05 -6.47
CA ARG A 110 -14.82 -10.41 -6.21
C ARG A 110 -13.63 -10.40 -5.24
N ILE A 111 -13.83 -11.03 -4.10
CA ILE A 111 -12.80 -11.30 -3.10
C ILE A 111 -12.19 -12.64 -3.43
N THR A 112 -10.88 -12.70 -3.61
CA THR A 112 -10.13 -13.95 -3.81
C THR A 112 -9.23 -14.19 -2.60
N VAL A 113 -9.31 -15.37 -2.01
CA VAL A 113 -8.48 -15.76 -0.86
C VAL A 113 -7.71 -17.01 -1.21
N ILE A 114 -6.40 -16.98 -0.93
CA ILE A 114 -5.51 -18.14 -0.97
C ILE A 114 -5.11 -18.44 0.46
N ALA A 115 -5.49 -19.63 0.95
CA ALA A 115 -5.02 -20.16 2.22
C ALA A 115 -3.76 -20.99 1.99
N TYR A 116 -2.73 -20.76 2.79
CA TYR A 116 -1.47 -21.52 2.74
C TYR A 116 -1.35 -22.41 3.97
N GLY A 117 -1.02 -23.68 3.74
CA GLY A 117 -0.76 -24.68 4.74
C GLY A 117 0.72 -25.04 4.87
N LYS A 118 1.01 -26.12 5.62
CA LYS A 118 2.37 -26.64 5.78
C LYS A 118 2.97 -27.03 4.44
N GLY A 119 4.28 -26.86 4.31
CA GLY A 119 5.02 -27.28 3.11
C GLY A 119 4.64 -26.55 1.82
N GLY A 120 4.01 -25.36 1.91
CA GLY A 120 3.61 -24.59 0.74
C GLY A 120 2.33 -25.07 0.06
N THR A 121 1.59 -25.99 0.66
CA THR A 121 0.26 -26.38 0.16
C THR A 121 -0.69 -25.20 0.20
N SER A 122 -1.60 -25.11 -0.76
CA SER A 122 -2.56 -23.99 -0.81
C SER A 122 -3.92 -24.40 -1.34
N SER A 123 -4.93 -23.61 -1.00
CA SER A 123 -6.29 -23.73 -1.53
C SER A 123 -6.85 -22.33 -1.76
N VAL A 124 -7.75 -22.19 -2.74
CA VAL A 124 -8.30 -20.91 -3.16
C VAL A 124 -9.81 -20.92 -3.05
N ILE A 125 -10.40 -19.80 -2.63
CA ILE A 125 -11.83 -19.56 -2.65
C ILE A 125 -12.10 -18.14 -3.13
N THR A 126 -13.25 -17.91 -3.74
CA THR A 126 -13.74 -16.57 -4.11
C THR A 126 -15.14 -16.33 -3.56
N LYS A 127 -15.44 -15.06 -3.27
CA LYS A 127 -16.76 -14.58 -2.88
C LYS A 127 -17.02 -13.23 -3.52
N GLU A 128 -18.23 -13.00 -3.99
CA GLU A 128 -18.65 -11.67 -4.44
C GLU A 128 -19.39 -10.93 -3.33
N VAL A 129 -19.16 -9.62 -3.26
CA VAL A 129 -19.83 -8.70 -2.36
C VAL A 129 -20.24 -7.46 -3.14
N THR A 130 -21.50 -7.03 -2.97
CA THR A 130 -22.02 -5.81 -3.58
C THR A 130 -22.11 -4.71 -2.54
N VAL A 131 -21.45 -3.58 -2.81
CA VAL A 131 -21.23 -2.51 -1.84
C VAL A 131 -21.63 -1.17 -2.46
N LEU A 132 -22.29 -0.32 -1.66
CA LEU A 132 -22.58 1.06 -2.01
C LEU A 132 -21.46 1.97 -1.49
N SER A 133 -20.93 2.84 -2.36
CA SER A 133 -20.04 3.95 -2.00
C SER A 133 -20.63 5.27 -2.53
N LEU A 134 -20.79 6.25 -1.63
CA LEU A 134 -21.48 7.53 -1.92
C LEU A 134 -20.53 8.74 -1.89
N PHE A 135 -19.21 8.55 -1.87
CA PHE A 135 -18.32 9.70 -1.83
C PHE A 135 -18.19 10.35 -3.21
N ASP A 136 -18.51 11.63 -3.29
CA ASP A 136 -18.31 12.51 -4.45
C ASP A 136 -17.37 13.67 -4.05
N PRO A 137 -16.17 13.80 -4.64
CA PRO A 137 -15.24 14.89 -4.34
C PRO A 137 -15.70 16.23 -4.94
N GLY A 138 -16.76 16.23 -5.76
CA GLY A 138 -17.21 17.35 -6.53
C GLY A 138 -16.51 17.52 -7.90
N GLU A 139 -17.27 18.02 -8.87
CA GLU A 139 -16.80 18.14 -10.27
C GLU A 139 -15.55 19.01 -10.39
N GLN A 140 -15.43 20.07 -9.58
CA GLN A 140 -14.27 20.96 -9.61
C GLN A 140 -12.98 20.21 -9.24
N VAL A 141 -13.00 19.36 -8.22
CA VAL A 141 -11.83 18.56 -7.81
C VAL A 141 -11.43 17.60 -8.93
N ILE A 142 -12.40 16.92 -9.52
CA ILE A 142 -12.17 15.96 -10.61
C ILE A 142 -11.57 16.69 -11.83
N THR A 143 -12.19 17.79 -12.25
CA THR A 143 -11.74 18.57 -13.42
C THR A 143 -10.36 19.16 -13.19
N SER A 144 -10.11 19.75 -12.02
CA SER A 144 -8.80 20.32 -11.69
C SER A 144 -7.70 19.27 -11.72
N LEU A 145 -7.97 18.07 -11.18
CA LEU A 145 -6.98 16.99 -11.10
C LEU A 145 -6.68 16.35 -12.46
N THR A 146 -7.73 16.09 -13.28
CA THR A 146 -7.64 15.24 -14.48
C THR A 146 -7.89 15.96 -15.80
N ASN A 147 -8.32 17.24 -15.77
CA ASN A 147 -8.83 17.94 -16.95
C ASN A 147 -9.95 17.15 -17.67
N ASN A 148 -10.73 16.39 -16.91
CA ASN A 148 -11.78 15.47 -17.40
C ASN A 148 -11.30 14.40 -18.41
N SER A 149 -9.99 14.22 -18.56
CA SER A 149 -9.34 13.27 -19.46
C SER A 149 -8.01 12.81 -18.86
N SER A 150 -6.97 13.62 -19.02
CA SER A 150 -5.63 13.34 -18.53
C SER A 150 -4.91 14.63 -18.19
N LYS A 151 -4.21 14.66 -17.06
CA LYS A 151 -3.39 15.79 -16.64
C LYS A 151 -2.17 15.33 -15.87
N THR A 152 -1.00 15.85 -16.25
CA THR A 152 0.28 15.52 -15.64
C THR A 152 0.72 16.61 -14.67
N TRP A 153 1.15 16.20 -13.49
CA TRP A 153 1.61 17.05 -12.41
C TRP A 153 3.05 16.75 -12.06
N VAL A 154 3.74 17.79 -11.56
CA VAL A 154 5.12 17.70 -11.02
C VAL A 154 5.20 18.46 -9.72
N VAL A 155 6.18 18.12 -8.88
CA VAL A 155 6.44 18.89 -7.67
C VAL A 155 6.94 20.29 -8.03
N ASN A 156 6.35 21.30 -7.42
CA ASN A 156 6.66 22.71 -7.69
C ASN A 156 7.92 23.16 -6.97
N LYS A 157 9.09 22.95 -7.56
CA LYS A 157 10.39 23.34 -6.95
C LYS A 157 10.62 24.83 -6.78
N ASP A 158 9.81 25.67 -7.45
CA ASP A 158 10.05 27.12 -7.58
C ASP A 158 9.40 27.95 -6.46
N ILE A 159 8.77 27.29 -5.49
CA ILE A 159 8.19 27.93 -4.30
C ILE A 159 8.74 27.31 -3.01
N PRO A 160 8.88 28.08 -1.92
CA PRO A 160 9.22 27.51 -0.63
C PRO A 160 8.06 26.67 -0.09
N GLY A 161 8.36 25.66 0.73
CA GLY A 161 7.35 24.78 1.31
C GLY A 161 6.67 23.84 0.32
N HIS A 162 7.26 23.64 -0.88
CA HIS A 162 6.75 22.71 -1.86
C HIS A 162 6.88 21.24 -1.42
N PHE A 163 7.72 20.98 -0.44
CA PHE A 163 7.88 19.74 0.29
C PHE A 163 8.15 20.06 1.74
N GLY A 164 7.61 19.28 2.68
CA GLY A 164 7.85 19.53 4.09
C GLY A 164 7.16 18.51 4.99
N VAL A 165 7.46 18.56 6.27
CA VAL A 165 6.98 17.65 7.29
C VAL A 165 6.51 18.38 8.52
N GLY A 166 5.44 17.88 9.13
CA GLY A 166 4.85 18.33 10.38
C GLY A 166 4.22 17.18 11.15
N PRO A 167 3.55 17.46 12.27
CA PRO A 167 2.87 16.43 13.05
C PRO A 167 1.64 15.87 12.29
N TRP A 168 1.42 14.56 12.42
CA TRP A 168 0.19 13.93 11.95
C TRP A 168 -0.89 14.07 13.02
N ASP A 169 -1.49 15.23 13.08
CA ASP A 169 -2.62 15.53 13.95
C ASP A 169 -3.70 16.34 13.21
N GLN A 170 -4.86 16.51 13.83
CA GLN A 170 -5.99 17.20 13.22
C GLN A 170 -5.83 18.73 13.18
N GLY A 171 -4.85 19.27 13.89
CA GLY A 171 -4.61 20.72 13.99
C GLY A 171 -3.51 21.23 13.07
N SER A 172 -2.77 20.36 12.40
CA SER A 172 -1.66 20.72 11.53
C SER A 172 -2.03 20.60 10.04
N TYR A 173 -1.96 21.73 9.33
CA TYR A 173 -2.25 21.83 7.89
C TYR A 173 -1.07 22.41 7.12
N GLY A 174 0.11 22.40 7.72
CA GLY A 174 1.34 22.90 7.14
C GLY A 174 2.57 22.14 7.65
N PRO A 175 3.73 22.32 7.01
CA PRO A 175 4.96 21.67 7.38
C PRO A 175 5.63 22.37 8.58
N ASP A 176 5.05 22.22 9.78
CA ASP A 176 5.43 22.96 10.99
C ASP A 176 6.83 22.62 11.51
N TRP A 177 7.40 21.47 11.14
CA TRP A 177 8.72 21.05 11.61
C TRP A 177 9.83 21.42 10.65
N TRP A 178 9.59 21.24 9.35
CA TRP A 178 10.55 21.57 8.31
C TRP A 178 9.84 21.78 6.97
N ALA A 179 10.29 22.77 6.21
CA ALA A 179 9.81 23.10 4.88
C ALA A 179 10.99 23.36 3.94
N ALA A 180 10.94 22.78 2.76
CA ALA A 180 11.99 22.94 1.75
C ALA A 180 12.06 24.38 1.22
N SER A 181 13.28 24.87 1.05
CA SER A 181 13.57 26.09 0.31
C SER A 181 13.39 25.88 -1.20
N ILE A 182 13.32 26.95 -1.97
CA ILE A 182 13.27 26.88 -3.44
C ILE A 182 14.45 26.04 -3.95
N ASN A 183 14.19 25.07 -4.84
CA ASN A 183 15.18 24.19 -5.46
C ASN A 183 15.99 23.32 -4.49
N GLU A 184 15.60 23.16 -3.24
CA GLU A 184 16.41 22.53 -2.20
C GLU A 184 16.89 21.12 -2.54
N LYS A 185 16.08 20.32 -3.22
CA LYS A 185 16.44 18.94 -3.58
C LYS A 185 17.17 18.82 -4.94
N VAL A 186 17.38 19.92 -5.67
CA VAL A 186 18.03 19.86 -7.00
C VAL A 186 19.44 19.28 -6.93
N ALA A 187 20.24 19.66 -5.95
CA ALA A 187 21.63 19.26 -5.84
C ALA A 187 21.82 17.78 -5.41
N CYS A 188 20.93 17.25 -4.57
CA CYS A 188 21.04 15.87 -4.06
C CYS A 188 20.12 14.89 -4.78
N CYS A 189 18.93 15.32 -5.13
CA CYS A 189 17.81 14.40 -5.36
C CYS A 189 16.86 14.96 -6.43
N ASN A 190 17.41 15.43 -7.57
CA ASN A 190 16.61 16.07 -8.62
C ASN A 190 15.54 15.17 -9.24
N CYS A 191 15.63 13.85 -9.05
CA CYS A 191 14.58 12.88 -9.42
C CYS A 191 13.22 13.25 -8.81
N PHE A 192 13.20 13.92 -7.66
CA PHE A 192 11.98 14.44 -7.03
C PHE A 192 11.23 15.44 -7.92
N TYR A 193 11.94 16.22 -8.72
CA TYR A 193 11.36 17.25 -9.59
C TYR A 193 11.17 16.79 -11.04
N THR A 194 11.83 15.70 -11.43
CA THR A 194 11.67 15.15 -12.78
C THR A 194 10.59 14.08 -12.86
N ALA A 195 10.14 13.56 -11.71
CA ALA A 195 9.01 12.64 -11.61
C ALA A 195 7.72 13.27 -12.16
N ARG A 196 6.91 12.46 -12.83
CA ARG A 196 5.64 12.86 -13.48
C ARG A 196 4.51 11.99 -12.91
N PHE A 197 3.42 12.65 -12.57
CA PHE A 197 2.22 12.04 -11.99
C PHE A 197 1.04 12.39 -12.89
N THR A 198 0.65 11.45 -13.76
CA THR A 198 -0.41 11.68 -14.73
C THR A 198 -1.70 11.05 -14.21
N PHE A 199 -2.68 11.89 -13.89
CA PHE A 199 -4.00 11.47 -13.46
C PHE A 199 -4.94 11.38 -14.64
N ASN A 200 -5.56 10.22 -14.83
CA ASN A 200 -6.45 9.90 -15.94
C ASN A 200 -7.88 9.67 -15.45
N LYS A 201 -8.84 10.07 -16.27
CA LYS A 201 -10.27 9.78 -16.13
C LYS A 201 -10.81 9.20 -17.41
N VAL A 202 -11.37 8.00 -17.33
CA VAL A 202 -12.05 7.34 -18.45
C VAL A 202 -13.42 6.89 -17.97
N GLY A 203 -14.47 7.58 -18.42
CA GLY A 203 -15.81 7.40 -17.85
C GLY A 203 -15.82 7.71 -16.36
N ASN A 204 -16.16 6.73 -15.52
CA ASN A 204 -16.14 6.84 -14.06
C ASN A 204 -14.90 6.20 -13.42
N ALA A 205 -13.99 5.67 -14.21
CA ALA A 205 -12.74 5.07 -13.73
C ALA A 205 -11.62 6.12 -13.67
N PHE A 206 -10.79 6.01 -12.63
CA PHE A 206 -9.64 6.86 -12.40
C PHE A 206 -8.37 6.03 -12.30
N SER A 207 -7.29 6.50 -12.92
CA SER A 207 -5.96 5.88 -12.82
C SER A 207 -4.86 6.93 -12.72
N ILE A 208 -3.73 6.52 -12.20
CA ILE A 208 -2.50 7.30 -12.13
C ILE A 208 -1.38 6.55 -12.85
N ASP A 209 -0.65 7.27 -13.70
CA ASP A 209 0.62 6.83 -14.27
C ASP A 209 1.74 7.63 -13.63
N VAL A 210 2.68 6.93 -13.02
CA VAL A 210 3.88 7.51 -12.42
C VAL A 210 5.06 7.22 -13.33
N ALA A 211 5.77 8.25 -13.76
CA ALA A 211 7.01 8.13 -14.52
C ALA A 211 8.15 8.79 -13.74
N THR A 212 9.21 8.04 -13.51
CA THR A 212 10.38 8.50 -12.74
C THR A 212 11.67 8.29 -13.55
N PRO A 213 11.90 9.14 -14.60
CA PRO A 213 13.00 8.94 -15.56
C PRO A 213 14.38 8.94 -14.89
N ASP A 214 14.55 9.68 -13.80
CA ASP A 214 15.78 9.79 -13.04
C ASP A 214 15.73 9.02 -11.71
N GLY A 215 14.76 8.09 -11.58
CA GLY A 215 14.52 7.33 -10.37
C GLY A 215 13.44 7.93 -9.45
N ALA A 216 13.06 7.18 -8.43
CA ALA A 216 12.09 7.58 -7.43
C ALA A 216 12.80 8.23 -6.23
N PHE A 217 12.30 9.39 -5.80
CA PHE A 217 12.74 10.01 -4.56
C PHE A 217 12.06 9.35 -3.37
N THR A 218 12.83 8.73 -2.50
CA THR A 218 12.31 8.00 -1.35
C THR A 218 13.36 7.77 -0.26
N LYS A 219 12.89 7.45 0.94
CA LYS A 219 13.68 6.80 1.99
C LYS A 219 13.38 5.30 1.91
N THR A 220 14.40 4.47 1.98
CA THR A 220 14.23 3.00 1.94
C THR A 220 13.86 2.44 3.31
N GLY A 221 13.46 1.16 3.35
CA GLY A 221 13.10 0.46 4.58
C GLY A 221 11.61 0.11 4.65
N ASP A 222 10.72 1.08 4.46
CA ASP A 222 9.26 0.86 4.51
C ASP A 222 8.62 0.62 3.13
N LEU A 223 9.42 0.60 2.07
CA LEU A 223 8.98 0.56 0.68
C LEU A 223 9.33 -0.72 -0.05
N ALA A 224 9.51 -1.81 0.66
CA ALA A 224 9.65 -3.15 0.06
C ALA A 224 8.47 -3.54 -0.88
N SER A 225 7.38 -2.76 -0.84
CA SER A 225 6.24 -2.90 -1.74
C SER A 225 6.44 -2.26 -3.11
N ILE A 226 7.45 -1.41 -3.29
CA ILE A 226 7.79 -0.82 -4.60
C ILE A 226 8.93 -1.64 -5.21
N PRO A 227 8.71 -2.33 -6.34
CA PRO A 227 9.75 -3.14 -6.98
C PRO A 227 11.00 -2.32 -7.30
N GLY A 228 12.18 -2.84 -6.96
CA GLY A 228 13.46 -2.18 -7.23
C GLY A 228 13.94 -1.19 -6.18
N ILE A 229 13.13 -0.88 -5.16
CA ILE A 229 13.56 -0.05 -4.03
C ILE A 229 14.22 -0.96 -2.98
N PRO A 230 15.45 -0.66 -2.50
CA PRO A 230 16.11 -1.44 -1.47
C PRO A 230 15.34 -1.42 -0.15
N ALA A 231 15.44 -2.51 0.64
CA ALA A 231 14.81 -2.63 1.95
C ALA A 231 15.42 -1.70 3.02
N SER A 232 16.59 -1.11 2.76
CA SER A 232 17.28 -0.18 3.68
C SER A 232 18.12 0.81 2.89
N GLY A 233 18.31 2.01 3.44
CA GLY A 233 19.12 3.09 2.87
C GLY A 233 18.60 4.46 3.28
N ASP A 234 19.39 5.49 2.97
CA ASP A 234 19.07 6.89 3.25
C ASP A 234 18.05 7.46 2.25
N GLU A 235 17.56 8.66 2.51
CA GLU A 235 16.77 9.42 1.56
C GLU A 235 17.57 9.74 0.30
N GLY A 236 17.03 9.43 -0.87
CA GLY A 236 17.70 9.64 -2.15
C GLY A 236 16.90 9.22 -3.36
N CYS A 237 17.56 9.23 -4.52
CA CYS A 237 17.00 8.73 -5.78
C CYS A 237 17.34 7.25 -5.96
N TYR A 238 16.32 6.42 -6.10
CA TYR A 238 16.48 4.98 -6.29
C TYR A 238 15.93 4.55 -7.64
N SER A 239 16.55 3.54 -8.23
CA SER A 239 16.16 3.05 -9.56
C SER A 239 14.76 2.47 -9.54
N TYR A 240 13.86 3.18 -10.17
CA TYR A 240 12.46 2.77 -10.37
C TYR A 240 11.91 3.57 -11.53
N ALA A 241 11.35 2.90 -12.53
CA ALA A 241 10.86 3.58 -13.75
C ALA A 241 9.45 4.18 -13.60
N GLY A 242 8.78 3.87 -12.50
CA GLY A 242 7.39 4.21 -12.27
C GLY A 242 6.45 3.03 -12.51
N GLY A 243 5.17 3.29 -12.49
CA GLY A 243 4.12 2.29 -12.65
C GLY A 243 2.75 2.94 -12.78
N SER A 244 1.74 2.11 -12.99
CA SER A 244 0.35 2.55 -13.12
C SER A 244 -0.51 1.85 -12.10
N SER A 245 -1.54 2.52 -11.59
CA SER A 245 -2.57 1.92 -10.76
C SER A 245 -3.89 2.67 -10.90
N SER A 246 -4.98 2.02 -10.51
CA SER A 246 -6.22 2.75 -10.24
C SER A 246 -6.07 3.64 -9.02
N PHE A 247 -6.86 4.69 -8.94
CA PHE A 247 -7.10 5.43 -7.71
C PHE A 247 -8.59 5.71 -7.53
N ALA A 248 -8.97 6.06 -6.30
CA ALA A 248 -10.32 6.49 -6.01
C ALA A 248 -10.29 7.75 -5.16
N PHE A 249 -11.34 8.55 -5.28
CA PHE A 249 -11.60 9.60 -4.29
C PHE A 249 -12.27 8.99 -3.07
N VAL A 250 -11.85 9.44 -1.90
CA VAL A 250 -12.42 9.04 -0.61
C VAL A 250 -12.63 10.27 0.27
N PRO A 251 -13.53 10.25 1.25
CA PRO A 251 -13.56 11.30 2.26
C PRO A 251 -12.19 11.40 2.92
N SER A 252 -11.72 12.62 3.16
CA SER A 252 -10.50 12.83 3.94
C SER A 252 -10.64 12.17 5.31
N SER A 253 -9.60 11.46 5.76
CA SER A 253 -9.55 10.85 7.10
C SER A 253 -9.26 11.89 8.19
N VAL A 254 -8.81 13.07 7.79
CA VAL A 254 -8.54 14.21 8.67
C VAL A 254 -9.56 15.30 8.40
N SER A 255 -10.52 15.45 9.30
CA SER A 255 -11.48 16.54 9.24
C SER A 255 -10.80 17.86 9.61
N PRO A 256 -11.07 18.97 8.90
CA PRO A 256 -10.61 20.28 9.34
C PRO A 256 -11.18 20.55 10.74
N SER A 257 -10.30 20.77 11.69
CA SER A 257 -10.69 20.92 13.10
C SER A 257 -11.11 22.33 13.48
N ASN A 258 -11.00 23.29 12.56
CA ASN A 258 -11.36 24.68 12.83
C ASN A 258 -11.92 25.40 11.60
N ASP A 259 -12.68 26.48 11.84
CA ASP A 259 -13.30 27.32 10.81
C ASP A 259 -12.30 28.12 9.96
N THR A 260 -11.01 28.09 10.28
CA THR A 260 -9.96 28.89 9.62
C THR A 260 -9.22 28.15 8.52
N VAL A 261 -9.23 26.82 8.54
CA VAL A 261 -8.64 25.99 7.48
C VAL A 261 -9.75 25.20 6.81
N GLN A 262 -10.02 25.53 5.56
CA GLN A 262 -10.93 24.78 4.72
C GLN A 262 -10.13 23.87 3.80
N THR A 263 -10.39 22.59 3.86
CA THR A 263 -9.88 21.61 2.91
C THR A 263 -10.99 21.21 1.95
N THR A 264 -10.63 20.46 0.90
CA THR A 264 -11.66 19.93 -0.03
C THR A 264 -12.53 18.85 0.61
N GLY A 265 -12.13 18.29 1.76
CA GLY A 265 -12.75 17.13 2.38
C GLY A 265 -12.54 15.83 1.60
N ALA A 266 -11.75 15.88 0.52
CA ALA A 266 -11.45 14.76 -0.36
C ALA A 266 -10.01 14.30 -0.20
N ALA A 267 -9.78 13.02 -0.44
CA ALA A 267 -8.45 12.44 -0.57
C ALA A 267 -8.38 11.53 -1.80
N ILE A 268 -7.17 11.38 -2.35
CA ILE A 268 -6.83 10.41 -3.39
C ILE A 268 -6.31 9.16 -2.69
N LEU A 269 -6.99 8.03 -2.86
CA LEU A 269 -6.53 6.73 -2.39
C LEU A 269 -5.96 5.93 -3.56
N LEU A 270 -4.64 5.72 -3.58
CA LEU A 270 -3.96 4.94 -4.60
C LEU A 270 -4.22 3.44 -4.41
N GLY A 271 -4.57 2.75 -5.49
CA GLY A 271 -4.93 1.33 -5.46
C GLY A 271 -3.75 0.37 -5.41
N GLY A 272 -2.63 0.70 -6.02
CA GLY A 272 -1.49 -0.20 -6.19
C GLY A 272 -0.35 0.07 -5.21
N SER A 273 0.53 -0.93 -5.04
CA SER A 273 1.74 -0.79 -4.23
C SER A 273 2.84 -0.02 -4.97
N GLY A 274 2.88 -0.11 -6.31
CA GLY A 274 3.94 0.46 -7.16
C GLY A 274 3.79 1.94 -7.50
N THR A 275 2.73 2.63 -7.06
CA THR A 275 2.51 4.05 -7.35
C THR A 275 2.60 4.91 -6.11
N PHE A 276 3.03 6.16 -6.28
CA PHE A 276 3.15 7.17 -5.25
C PHE A 276 3.02 8.56 -5.88
N ILE A 277 2.94 9.62 -5.05
CA ILE A 277 2.97 11.00 -5.51
C ILE A 277 4.11 11.73 -4.78
N GLY A 278 5.03 12.30 -5.53
CA GLY A 278 6.16 13.06 -5.01
C GLY A 278 7.19 12.21 -4.28
N TYR A 279 6.95 11.90 -3.03
CA TYR A 279 7.85 11.18 -2.14
C TYR A 279 7.39 9.74 -1.89
N GLY A 280 8.28 8.77 -2.04
CA GLY A 280 7.93 7.36 -1.97
C GLY A 280 7.61 6.84 -0.56
N ALA A 281 8.19 7.45 0.51
CA ALA A 281 8.00 7.01 1.90
C ALA A 281 6.68 7.51 2.53
N LEU A 282 5.58 7.40 1.79
CA LEU A 282 4.26 7.90 2.17
C LEU A 282 3.21 6.77 2.15
N LYS A 283 2.14 6.96 2.93
CA LYS A 283 0.93 6.14 2.81
C LYS A 283 0.25 6.39 1.46
N LYS A 284 -0.80 5.67 1.18
CA LYS A 284 -1.48 5.70 -0.13
C LYS A 284 -2.69 6.65 -0.18
N GLU A 285 -3.08 7.25 0.93
CA GLU A 285 -4.17 8.22 1.02
C GLU A 285 -3.59 9.63 1.07
N PHE A 286 -3.79 10.40 0.00
CA PHE A 286 -3.31 11.76 -0.17
C PHE A 286 -4.48 12.72 -0.02
N GLU A 287 -4.57 13.41 1.11
CA GLU A 287 -5.58 14.42 1.38
C GLU A 287 -5.37 15.65 0.50
N ILE A 288 -6.41 16.08 -0.20
CA ILE A 288 -6.36 17.27 -1.05
C ILE A 288 -6.74 18.48 -0.19
N LEU A 289 -5.73 19.19 0.31
CA LEU A 289 -5.96 20.42 1.06
C LEU A 289 -6.50 21.52 0.15
N GLU A 290 -5.90 21.68 -1.03
CA GLU A 290 -6.28 22.66 -2.02
C GLU A 290 -6.01 22.12 -3.42
N ILE A 291 -6.90 22.40 -4.36
CA ILE A 291 -6.68 22.14 -5.78
C ILE A 291 -7.34 23.18 -6.65
N THR A 292 -6.60 23.65 -7.66
CA THR A 292 -7.03 24.52 -8.73
C THR A 292 -6.56 23.95 -10.07
N GLU A 293 -6.90 24.64 -11.16
CA GLU A 293 -6.34 24.28 -12.48
C GLU A 293 -4.80 24.25 -12.50
N ASN A 294 -4.14 25.10 -11.71
CA ASN A 294 -2.71 25.36 -11.81
C ASN A 294 -1.90 25.01 -10.57
N SER A 295 -2.53 24.53 -9.51
CA SER A 295 -1.87 24.18 -8.27
C SER A 295 -2.61 23.07 -7.55
N MET A 296 -1.85 22.22 -6.84
CA MET A 296 -2.38 21.20 -5.94
C MET A 296 -1.54 21.16 -4.68
N TYR A 297 -2.20 21.15 -3.52
CA TYR A 297 -1.57 21.01 -2.22
C TYR A 297 -2.10 19.78 -1.52
N LEU A 298 -1.20 18.84 -1.24
CA LEU A 298 -1.50 17.56 -0.65
C LEU A 298 -0.91 17.45 0.75
N ARG A 299 -1.64 16.76 1.62
CA ARG A 299 -1.17 16.26 2.92
C ARG A 299 -1.29 14.75 2.94
N VAL A 300 -0.28 14.06 3.48
CA VAL A 300 -0.26 12.60 3.49
C VAL A 300 0.51 12.10 4.71
N GLN A 301 0.05 11.01 5.33
CA GLN A 301 0.77 10.37 6.41
C GLN A 301 2.05 9.70 5.90
N GLY A 302 3.16 9.90 6.61
CA GLY A 302 4.39 9.17 6.36
C GLY A 302 4.28 7.69 6.72
N THR A 303 5.26 6.91 6.30
CA THR A 303 5.45 5.54 6.79
C THR A 303 5.76 5.57 8.31
N GLU A 304 6.34 6.63 8.81
CA GLU A 304 6.44 6.95 10.24
C GLU A 304 5.11 7.55 10.72
N PRO A 305 4.36 6.89 11.63
CA PRO A 305 2.95 7.24 11.90
C PRO A 305 2.71 8.65 12.44
N GLY A 306 3.71 9.25 13.10
CA GLY A 306 3.61 10.60 13.67
C GLY A 306 3.84 11.74 12.66
N ASN A 307 4.21 11.43 11.41
CA ASN A 307 4.61 12.42 10.43
C ASN A 307 3.52 12.69 9.40
N ALA A 308 3.17 13.96 9.23
CA ALA A 308 2.43 14.46 8.08
C ALA A 308 3.41 15.07 7.08
N TRP A 309 3.34 14.65 5.84
CA TRP A 309 4.11 15.21 4.74
C TRP A 309 3.23 16.09 3.86
N TYR A 310 3.81 17.13 3.34
CA TYR A 310 3.13 18.14 2.53
C TYR A 310 3.82 18.27 1.17
N LEU A 311 3.00 18.32 0.12
CA LEU A 311 3.48 18.38 -1.26
C LEU A 311 2.70 19.46 -2.03
N ARG A 312 3.42 20.35 -2.72
CA ARG A 312 2.80 21.29 -3.67
C ARG A 312 3.21 20.92 -5.08
N LEU A 313 2.22 20.76 -5.94
CA LEU A 313 2.41 20.35 -7.33
C LEU A 313 1.83 21.41 -8.27
N VAL A 314 2.37 21.42 -9.49
CA VAL A 314 1.87 22.21 -10.61
C VAL A 314 1.72 21.34 -11.84
N PRO A 315 0.81 21.67 -12.77
CA PRO A 315 0.70 20.93 -14.03
C PRO A 315 1.95 21.11 -14.88
N VAL A 316 2.31 20.08 -15.63
CA VAL A 316 3.31 20.17 -16.69
C VAL A 316 2.71 21.01 -17.81
N GLN A 317 3.46 22.02 -18.26
CA GLN A 317 3.09 22.88 -19.40
C GLN A 317 3.40 22.19 -20.72
#